data_d8aa888e76c1298bc30240743b5fa57f
#
_entry.id   d8aa888e76c1298bc30240743b5fa57f
#
_cell.length_a   1.000
_cell.length_b   1.000
_cell.length_c   1.000
_cell.angle_alpha   90.00
_cell.angle_beta   90.00
_cell.angle_gamma   90.00
#
_symmetry.space_group_name_H-M   'P 1'
#
loop_
_entity.id
_entity.type
_entity.pdbx_description
1 polymer ?
#
loop_
_entity_poly.entity_id
_entity_poly.type
_entity_poly.pdbx_seq_one_letter_code
_entity_poly.pdbx_strand_id
1 'polypeptide(L)'
;MKYESAYFCGYAKLPSALPTTVTNSGLTLGLLLELGTGTILDASVTLLSELAIKMVKSYVIGKNIVDDYESISQEVLYRHQGVAAKPIIKALTDIRRAYIEYMEKNSVFLRG
;
A
#
# COMPACT_ATOMS: atom_id res chain seq x y z
N MET A 1 -9.45 -9.83 18.84
CA MET A 1 -8.35 -8.86 18.79
C MET A 1 -8.69 -7.62 19.57
N LYS A 2 -7.71 -7.08 20.26
CA LYS A 2 -7.89 -5.90 21.11
C LYS A 2 -8.10 -4.63 20.30
N TYR A 3 -7.48 -4.55 19.14
CA TYR A 3 -7.58 -3.39 18.25
C TYR A 3 -8.24 -3.77 16.96
N GLU A 4 -8.98 -2.85 16.35
CA GLU A 4 -9.72 -3.13 15.12
C GLU A 4 -8.93 -2.86 13.85
N SER A 5 -7.98 -1.95 13.93
CA SER A 5 -7.20 -1.56 12.76
C SER A 5 -5.74 -1.35 13.11
N ALA A 6 -4.90 -1.37 12.10
CA ALA A 6 -3.48 -1.09 12.26
C ALA A 6 -2.92 -0.48 10.97
N TYR A 7 -1.83 0.26 11.14
CA TYR A 7 -1.11 0.89 10.04
C TYR A 7 -0.04 -0.06 9.53
N PHE A 8 -0.04 -0.28 8.22
CA PHE A 8 0.99 -1.07 7.55
C PHE A 8 1.63 -0.21 6.47
N CYS A 9 2.93 -0.29 6.31
CA CYS A 9 3.59 0.46 5.24
C CYS A 9 4.51 -0.42 4.41
N GLY A 10 4.63 -0.03 3.15
CA GLY A 10 5.55 -0.64 2.21
C GLY A 10 6.42 0.43 1.59
N TYR A 11 7.57 0.03 1.13
CA TYR A 11 8.57 0.95 0.61
C TYR A 11 9.07 0.47 -0.74
N ALA A 12 9.32 1.41 -1.63
CA ALA A 12 9.93 1.10 -2.92
C ALA A 12 10.78 2.26 -3.38
N LYS A 13 11.78 1.98 -4.20
CA LYS A 13 12.59 3.02 -4.81
C LYS A 13 11.90 3.55 -6.05
N LEU A 14 11.96 4.85 -6.23
CA LEU A 14 11.54 5.46 -7.49
C LEU A 14 12.69 5.41 -8.48
N PRO A 15 12.42 5.24 -9.77
CA PRO A 15 13.49 5.32 -10.77
C PRO A 15 14.16 6.68 -10.73
N SER A 16 15.49 6.70 -10.73
CA SER A 16 16.24 7.94 -10.73
C SER A 16 16.35 8.46 -12.14
N ALA A 17 15.26 8.96 -12.66
CA ALA A 17 15.23 9.46 -14.03
C ALA A 17 15.85 10.84 -14.17
N LEU A 18 15.94 11.59 -13.09
CA LEU A 18 16.45 12.95 -13.13
C LEU A 18 17.65 13.09 -12.19
N PRO A 19 18.82 13.47 -12.72
CA PRO A 19 20.03 13.56 -11.89
C PRO A 19 19.95 14.60 -10.79
N THR A 20 19.04 15.55 -10.92
CA THR A 20 18.91 16.62 -9.94
C THR A 20 17.98 16.32 -8.79
N THR A 21 17.31 15.23 -8.83
CA THR A 21 16.32 14.94 -7.82
C THR A 21 16.83 14.05 -6.77
N VAL A 22 17.72 14.49 -6.10
CA VAL A 22 18.38 13.68 -5.53
C VAL A 22 18.36 13.10 -4.24
N THR A 23 17.72 13.66 -3.30
CA THR A 23 17.82 13.19 -1.95
C THR A 23 16.73 12.24 -1.54
N ASN A 24 15.67 12.08 -2.34
CA ASN A 24 14.55 11.23 -1.94
C ASN A 24 13.99 10.49 -3.13
N SER A 25 14.65 9.40 -3.46
CA SER A 25 14.16 8.53 -4.51
C SER A 25 13.25 7.42 -3.98
N GLY A 26 12.84 7.50 -2.73
CA GLY A 26 12.00 6.49 -2.13
C GLY A 26 10.52 6.85 -2.11
N LEU A 27 9.69 5.83 -2.18
CA LEU A 27 8.25 5.96 -2.05
C LEU A 27 7.79 5.11 -0.87
N THR A 28 7.04 5.72 0.04
CA THR A 28 6.39 4.97 1.13
C THR A 28 4.90 5.02 0.90
N LEU A 29 4.28 3.85 0.89
CA LEU A 29 2.82 3.70 0.86
C LEU A 29 2.39 3.22 2.23
N GLY A 30 1.46 3.92 2.85
CA GLY A 30 0.91 3.54 4.14
C GLY A 30 -0.57 3.23 3.98
N LEU A 31 -1.02 2.14 4.58
CA LEU A 31 -2.42 1.74 4.55
C LEU A 31 -2.91 1.48 5.97
N LEU A 32 -4.08 2.02 6.27
CA LEU A 32 -4.78 1.68 7.50
C LEU A 32 -5.70 0.51 7.16
N LEU A 33 -5.44 -0.64 7.75
CA LEU A 33 -6.19 -1.86 7.45
C LEU A 33 -7.06 -2.25 8.62
N GLU A 34 -8.30 -2.66 8.32
CA GLU A 34 -9.13 -3.32 9.30
C GLU A 34 -8.58 -4.72 9.50
N LEU A 35 -8.24 -5.06 10.75
CA LEU A 35 -7.50 -6.29 11.01
C LEU A 35 -8.29 -7.55 10.76
N GLY A 36 -9.58 -7.53 11.04
CA GLY A 36 -10.41 -8.73 10.85
C GLY A 36 -10.67 -9.11 9.41
N THR A 37 -10.66 -8.14 8.50
CA THR A 37 -11.04 -8.38 7.11
C THR A 37 -9.95 -8.07 6.09
N GLY A 38 -9.02 -7.19 6.42
CA GLY A 38 -8.05 -6.69 5.47
C GLY A 38 -8.57 -5.54 4.61
N THR A 39 -9.70 -4.96 5.00
CA THR A 39 -10.26 -3.81 4.27
C THR A 39 -9.38 -2.57 4.46
N ILE A 40 -9.10 -1.88 3.38
CA ILE A 40 -8.29 -0.67 3.40
C ILE A 40 -9.19 0.50 3.78
N LEU A 41 -8.96 1.05 4.96
CA LEU A 41 -9.77 2.14 5.50
C LEU A 41 -9.27 3.51 5.09
N ASP A 42 -7.96 3.66 4.97
CA ASP A 42 -7.35 4.92 4.56
C ASP A 42 -5.96 4.63 4.00
N ALA A 43 -5.38 5.61 3.35
CA ALA A 43 -4.09 5.45 2.70
C ALA A 43 -3.31 6.76 2.69
N SER A 44 -1.98 6.63 2.68
CA SER A 44 -1.09 7.75 2.49
C SER A 44 0.04 7.32 1.55
N VAL A 45 0.60 8.25 0.83
CA VAL A 45 1.70 7.96 -0.07
C VAL A 45 2.59 9.20 -0.19
N THR A 46 3.90 8.98 -0.22
CA THR A 46 4.85 10.09 -0.31
C THR A 46 5.07 10.48 -1.78
N LEU A 47 4.13 11.25 -2.30
CA LEU A 47 4.22 11.83 -3.64
C LEU A 47 4.06 13.34 -3.51
N LEU A 48 4.66 14.08 -4.45
CA LEU A 48 4.62 15.53 -4.40
C LEU A 48 3.28 16.12 -4.84
N SER A 49 2.62 15.46 -5.78
CA SER A 49 1.38 15.97 -6.36
C SER A 49 0.18 15.57 -5.52
N GLU A 50 -0.61 16.55 -5.11
CA GLU A 50 -1.85 16.28 -4.38
C GLU A 50 -2.82 15.44 -5.22
N LEU A 51 -2.85 15.67 -6.52
CA LEU A 51 -3.69 14.88 -7.42
C LEU A 51 -3.25 13.43 -7.45
N ALA A 52 -1.93 13.19 -7.52
CA ALA A 52 -1.41 11.82 -7.50
C ALA A 52 -1.76 11.11 -6.20
N ILE A 53 -1.67 11.82 -5.07
CA ILE A 53 -2.05 11.26 -3.77
C ILE A 53 -3.53 10.88 -3.77
N LYS A 54 -4.40 11.76 -4.25
CA LYS A 54 -5.83 11.48 -4.35
C LYS A 54 -6.11 10.27 -5.23
N MET A 55 -5.39 10.15 -6.34
CA MET A 55 -5.57 9.02 -7.24
C MET A 55 -5.19 7.71 -6.56
N VAL A 56 -4.05 7.68 -5.87
CA VAL A 56 -3.63 6.47 -5.15
C VAL A 56 -4.69 6.07 -4.12
N LYS A 57 -5.19 7.03 -3.37
CA LYS A 57 -6.28 6.75 -2.41
C LYS A 57 -7.50 6.15 -3.10
N SER A 58 -7.84 6.64 -4.27
CA SER A 58 -9.01 6.14 -5.01
C SER A 58 -8.83 4.70 -5.49
N TYR A 59 -7.59 4.26 -5.70
CA TYR A 59 -7.36 2.89 -6.14
C TYR A 59 -7.54 1.89 -5.01
N VAL A 60 -7.29 2.30 -3.76
CA VAL A 60 -7.15 1.35 -2.66
C VAL A 60 -8.25 1.45 -1.60
N ILE A 61 -8.71 2.64 -1.25
CA ILE A 61 -9.64 2.80 -0.13
C ILE A 61 -10.95 2.04 -0.41
N GLY A 62 -11.38 1.26 0.57
CA GLY A 62 -12.59 0.45 0.48
C GLY A 62 -12.38 -0.94 -0.10
N LYS A 63 -11.21 -1.22 -0.61
CA LYS A 63 -10.88 -2.52 -1.19
C LYS A 63 -10.14 -3.39 -0.17
N ASN A 64 -9.98 -4.66 -0.49
CA ASN A 64 -9.33 -5.62 0.40
C ASN A 64 -7.89 -5.85 -0.05
N ILE A 65 -6.96 -5.76 0.89
CA ILE A 65 -5.53 -5.90 0.58
C ILE A 65 -5.17 -7.29 0.04
N VAL A 66 -5.91 -8.31 0.44
CA VAL A 66 -5.66 -9.68 -0.01
C VAL A 66 -6.51 -10.01 -1.23
N ASP A 67 -7.83 -9.87 -1.11
CA ASP A 67 -8.75 -10.33 -2.14
C ASP A 67 -8.73 -9.47 -3.39
N ASP A 68 -8.51 -8.16 -3.23
CA ASP A 68 -8.54 -7.22 -4.34
C ASP A 68 -7.15 -6.81 -4.82
N TYR A 69 -6.10 -7.49 -4.34
CA TYR A 69 -4.73 -7.12 -4.69
C TYR A 69 -4.50 -7.07 -6.20
N GLU A 70 -4.98 -8.09 -6.92
CA GLU A 70 -4.79 -8.13 -8.37
C GLU A 70 -5.54 -7.01 -9.08
N SER A 71 -6.78 -6.74 -8.67
CA SER A 71 -7.55 -5.68 -9.30
C SER A 71 -6.99 -4.29 -8.99
N ILE A 72 -6.49 -4.09 -7.77
CA ILE A 72 -5.80 -2.84 -7.41
C ILE A 72 -4.56 -2.66 -8.28
N SER A 73 -3.74 -3.70 -8.42
CA SER A 73 -2.52 -3.65 -9.21
C SER A 73 -2.82 -3.34 -10.67
N GLN A 74 -3.86 -3.95 -11.24
CA GLN A 74 -4.27 -3.67 -12.60
C GLN A 74 -4.74 -2.23 -12.77
N GLU A 75 -5.52 -1.73 -11.81
CA GLU A 75 -5.98 -0.35 -11.86
C GLU A 75 -4.82 0.64 -11.81
N VAL A 76 -3.83 0.40 -10.96
CA VAL A 76 -2.64 1.25 -10.89
C VAL A 76 -1.90 1.25 -12.23
N LEU A 77 -1.73 0.08 -12.84
CA LEU A 77 -1.04 -0.01 -14.13
C LEU A 77 -1.76 0.74 -15.24
N TYR A 78 -3.09 0.71 -15.25
CA TYR A 78 -3.85 1.37 -16.31
C TYR A 78 -4.11 2.85 -16.05
N ARG A 79 -4.28 3.22 -14.79
CA ARG A 79 -4.72 4.57 -14.45
C ARG A 79 -3.63 5.49 -13.93
N HIS A 80 -2.51 4.94 -13.48
CA HIS A 80 -1.42 5.76 -12.95
C HIS A 80 -0.26 5.77 -13.93
N GLN A 81 -0.37 6.63 -14.95
CA GLN A 81 0.63 6.68 -16.02
C GLN A 81 1.81 7.55 -15.58
N GLY A 82 2.85 6.91 -15.12
CA GLY A 82 4.05 7.59 -14.66
C GLY A 82 5.02 6.64 -13.99
N VAL A 83 6.14 7.17 -13.54
CA VAL A 83 7.23 6.37 -12.98
C VAL A 83 6.88 5.75 -11.64
N ALA A 84 5.85 6.24 -10.97
CA ALA A 84 5.49 5.75 -9.64
C ALA A 84 4.61 4.49 -9.67
N ALA A 85 4.06 4.11 -10.81
CA ALA A 85 3.11 2.99 -10.87
C ALA A 85 3.70 1.68 -10.34
N LYS A 86 4.84 1.26 -10.86
CA LYS A 86 5.46 0.01 -10.41
C LYS A 86 5.94 0.08 -8.96
N PRO A 87 6.57 1.18 -8.51
CA PRO A 87 6.88 1.35 -7.09
C PRO A 87 5.66 1.27 -6.17
N ILE A 88 4.52 1.83 -6.57
CA ILE A 88 3.29 1.72 -5.79
C ILE A 88 2.88 0.25 -5.64
N ILE A 89 2.93 -0.52 -6.73
CA ILE A 89 2.57 -1.94 -6.69
C ILE A 89 3.54 -2.73 -5.81
N LYS A 90 4.82 -2.42 -5.90
CA LYS A 90 5.83 -3.08 -5.07
C LYS A 90 5.57 -2.82 -3.59
N ALA A 91 5.29 -1.59 -3.23
CA ALA A 91 4.96 -1.24 -1.84
C ALA A 91 3.66 -1.93 -1.40
N LEU A 92 2.67 -2.00 -2.27
CA LEU A 92 1.41 -2.71 -2.00
C LEU A 92 1.66 -4.19 -1.75
N THR A 93 2.55 -4.80 -2.52
CA THR A 93 2.93 -6.21 -2.35
C THR A 93 3.55 -6.44 -0.98
N ASP A 94 4.42 -5.54 -0.55
CA ASP A 94 5.06 -5.64 0.76
C ASP A 94 4.02 -5.55 1.89
N ILE A 95 3.06 -4.65 1.74
CA ILE A 95 1.99 -4.50 2.73
C ILE A 95 1.12 -5.75 2.80
N ARG A 96 0.77 -6.31 1.65
CA ARG A 96 -0.04 -7.54 1.60
C ARG A 96 0.67 -8.68 2.34
N ARG A 97 1.95 -8.85 2.06
CA ARG A 97 2.74 -9.87 2.75
C ARG A 97 2.79 -9.62 4.25
N ALA A 98 3.05 -8.40 4.65
CA ALA A 98 3.14 -8.04 6.07
C ALA A 98 1.81 -8.28 6.79
N TYR A 99 0.69 -7.97 6.16
CA TYR A 99 -0.63 -8.20 6.74
C TYR A 99 -0.90 -9.70 6.90
N ILE A 100 -0.60 -10.49 5.88
CA ILE A 100 -0.82 -11.94 5.94
C ILE A 100 0.02 -12.55 7.07
N GLU A 101 1.29 -12.18 7.16
CA GLU A 101 2.18 -12.65 8.23
C GLU A 101 1.67 -12.24 9.61
N TYR A 102 1.21 -10.99 9.72
CA TYR A 102 0.66 -10.48 10.97
C TYR A 102 -0.56 -11.30 11.41
N MET A 103 -1.46 -11.59 10.48
CA MET A 103 -2.67 -12.34 10.79
C MET A 103 -2.35 -13.79 11.15
N GLU A 104 -1.40 -14.41 10.51
CA GLU A 104 -0.97 -15.75 10.87
C GLU A 104 -0.41 -15.81 12.28
N LYS A 105 0.46 -14.86 12.63
CA LYS A 105 1.01 -14.77 13.98
C LYS A 105 -0.05 -14.59 15.03
N ASN A 106 -0.98 -13.68 14.80
CA ASN A 106 -1.99 -13.35 15.79
C ASN A 106 -3.10 -14.39 15.89
N SER A 107 -3.37 -15.13 14.82
CA SER A 107 -4.34 -16.21 14.88
C SER A 107 -3.86 -17.35 15.78
N VAL A 108 -2.55 -17.59 15.84
CA VAL A 108 -1.98 -18.57 16.75
C VAL A 108 -2.23 -18.15 18.19
N PHE A 109 -2.01 -16.87 18.52
CA PHE A 109 -2.27 -16.37 19.87
C PHE A 109 -3.76 -16.43 20.24
N LEU A 110 -4.62 -16.13 19.29
CA LEU A 110 -6.05 -16.14 19.53
C LEU A 110 -6.61 -17.54 19.75
N ARG A 111 -5.96 -18.56 19.24
CA ARG A 111 -6.35 -19.95 19.41
C ARG A 111 -5.83 -20.57 20.70
N GLY A 112 -4.80 -19.95 21.24
CA GLY A 112 -4.20 -20.43 22.48
C GLY A 112 -4.93 -19.94 23.67
#